data_5dad27982620be9fc00aba44ac29ab2d
#
_entry.id   5dad27982620be9fc00aba44ac29ab2d
#
_cell.length_a   1.000
_cell.length_b   1.000
_cell.length_c   1.000
_cell.angle_alpha   90.00
_cell.angle_beta   90.00
_cell.angle_gamma   90.00
#
_symmetry.space_group_name_H-M   'P 1'
#
loop_
_entity.id
_entity.type
_entity.pdbx_description
1 polymer ?
#
loop_
_entity_poly.entity_id
_entity_poly.type
_entity_poly.pdbx_seq_one_letter_code
_entity_poly.pdbx_strand_id
1 'polypeptide(L)' 'MDENLYRLDVAAKRLDVHTETIKRWASSGKAALIELPGGHLRIAESEIIRLMGLRSHRNLQAETQSTPEA' A
#
# COMPACT_ATOMS: atom_id res chain seq x y z
N MET A 1 21.36 -0.94 0.62
CA MET A 1 21.09 -1.24 0.48
C MET A 1 20.18 -1.73 -0.21
N ASP A 2 19.87 -2.57 -0.26
CA ASP A 2 19.15 -3.14 -1.13
C ASP A 2 17.86 -3.43 -0.65
N GLU A 3 16.91 -2.64 -0.95
CA GLU A 3 15.56 -2.83 -0.58
C GLU A 3 14.88 -3.59 -1.69
N ASN A 4 14.03 -4.55 -1.35
CA ASN A 4 13.28 -5.30 -2.35
C ASN A 4 12.23 -4.40 -2.98
N LEU A 5 12.10 -4.55 -4.28
CA LEU A 5 11.08 -3.83 -5.02
C LEU A 5 10.08 -4.84 -5.56
N TYR A 6 8.82 -4.51 -5.48
CA TYR A 6 7.76 -5.41 -5.88
C TYR A 6 6.89 -4.80 -6.96
N ARG A 7 6.35 -5.65 -7.80
CA ARG A 7 5.37 -5.20 -8.78
C ARG A 7 4.10 -4.80 -8.05
N LEU A 8 3.33 -3.93 -8.68
CA LEU A 8 2.13 -3.42 -8.03
C LEU A 8 1.13 -4.52 -7.73
N ASP A 9 1.02 -5.51 -8.60
CA ASP A 9 0.07 -6.59 -8.35
C ASP A 9 0.49 -7.42 -7.15
N VAL A 10 1.78 -7.61 -6.94
CA VAL A 10 2.26 -8.33 -5.77
C VAL A 10 1.98 -7.52 -4.51
N ALA A 11 2.27 -6.22 -4.56
CA ALA A 11 2.02 -5.35 -3.41
C ALA A 11 0.54 -5.29 -3.09
N ALA A 12 -0.30 -5.26 -4.11
CA ALA A 12 -1.73 -5.22 -3.91
C ALA A 12 -2.22 -6.45 -3.16
N LYS A 13 -1.67 -7.60 -3.49
CA LYS A 13 -2.05 -8.81 -2.80
C LYS A 13 -1.63 -8.78 -1.33
N ARG A 14 -0.42 -8.28 -1.08
CA ARG A 14 0.06 -8.20 0.29
C ARG A 14 -0.74 -7.23 1.12
N LEU A 15 -1.24 -6.17 0.49
CA LEU A 15 -2.05 -5.18 1.17
C LEU A 15 -3.53 -5.51 1.15
N ASP A 16 -3.89 -6.53 0.40
CA ASP A 16 -5.29 -6.96 0.28
C ASP A 16 -6.15 -5.85 -0.31
N VAL A 17 -5.66 -5.25 -1.36
CA VAL A 17 -6.39 -4.21 -2.08
C VAL A 17 -6.21 -4.46 -3.57
N HIS A 18 -6.93 -3.72 -4.39
CA HIS A 18 -6.77 -3.79 -5.83
C HIS A 18 -5.59 -2.94 -6.26
N THR A 19 -4.98 -3.33 -7.37
CA THR A 19 -3.87 -2.57 -7.92
C THR A 19 -4.28 -1.13 -8.20
N GLU A 20 -5.50 -0.93 -8.64
CA GLU A 20 -6.00 0.41 -8.91
C GLU A 20 -6.00 1.28 -7.66
N THR A 21 -6.23 0.68 -6.52
CA THR A 21 -6.20 1.41 -5.27
C THR A 21 -4.80 1.96 -5.01
N ILE A 22 -3.78 1.15 -5.28
CA ILE A 22 -2.41 1.60 -5.09
C ILE A 22 -2.10 2.75 -6.04
N LYS A 23 -2.55 2.66 -7.27
CA LYS A 23 -2.33 3.73 -8.23
C LYS A 23 -3.03 5.01 -7.79
N ARG A 24 -4.21 4.88 -7.24
CA ARG A 24 -4.95 6.03 -6.75
C ARG A 24 -4.22 6.67 -5.57
N TRP A 25 -3.70 5.85 -4.67
CA TRP A 25 -2.93 6.38 -3.55
C TRP A 25 -1.71 7.14 -4.05
N ALA A 26 -1.05 6.60 -5.06
CA ALA A 26 0.14 7.27 -5.61
C ALA A 26 -0.24 8.59 -6.23
N SER A 27 -1.36 8.65 -6.94
CA SER A 27 -1.80 9.89 -7.56
C SER A 27 -2.14 10.95 -6.53
N SER A 28 -2.66 10.55 -5.39
CA SER A 28 -3.03 11.51 -4.37
C SER A 28 -1.91 11.80 -3.39
N GLY A 29 -0.73 11.22 -3.62
CA GLY A 29 0.42 11.48 -2.76
C GLY A 29 0.47 10.63 -1.52
N LYS A 30 -0.39 9.64 -1.41
CA LYS A 30 -0.42 8.79 -0.22
C LYS A 30 0.53 7.62 -0.30
N ALA A 31 1.00 7.28 -1.48
CA ALA A 31 1.93 6.19 -1.64
C ALA A 31 3.01 6.61 -2.63
N ALA A 32 4.23 6.16 -2.38
CA ALA A 32 5.36 6.48 -3.24
C ALA A 32 5.68 5.27 -4.10
N LEU A 33 5.73 5.46 -5.40
CA LEU A 33 6.10 4.41 -6.33
C LEU A 33 7.43 4.74 -6.96
N ILE A 34 8.11 3.70 -7.41
CA ILE A 34 9.40 3.84 -8.08
C ILE A 34 9.20 3.49 -9.54
N GLU A 35 9.61 4.38 -10.43
CA GLU A 35 9.50 4.13 -11.84
C GLU A 35 10.86 3.68 -12.37
N LEU A 36 10.89 2.50 -12.95
CA LEU A 36 12.12 1.96 -13.53
C LEU A 36 12.24 2.40 -14.97
N PRO A 37 13.45 2.32 -15.54
CA PRO A 37 13.62 2.62 -16.95
C PRO A 37 12.64 1.78 -17.77
N GLY A 38 12.01 2.38 -18.73
CA GLY A 38 11.02 1.69 -19.53
C GLY A 38 9.61 1.87 -19.03
N GLY A 39 9.42 2.62 -17.96
CA GLY A 39 8.09 2.94 -17.48
C GLY A 39 7.47 1.93 -16.55
N HIS A 40 8.23 0.96 -16.09
CA HIS A 40 7.71 -0.04 -15.17
C HIS A 40 7.64 0.52 -13.77
N LEU A 41 6.53 0.29 -13.10
CA LEU A 41 6.35 0.80 -11.74
C LEU A 41 6.61 -0.29 -10.71
N ARG A 42 7.21 0.11 -9.61
CA ARG A 42 7.52 -0.80 -8.51
C ARG A 42 7.22 -0.08 -7.20
N ILE A 43 7.09 -0.86 -6.15
CA ILE A 43 6.88 -0.30 -4.82
C ILE A 43 7.84 -0.98 -3.88
N ALA A 44 8.46 -0.18 -3.01
CA ALA A 44 9.48 -0.69 -2.11
C ALA A 44 8.87 -1.43 -0.93
N GLU A 45 9.63 -2.37 -0.39
CA GLU A 45 9.17 -3.13 0.75
C GLU A 45 8.81 -2.22 1.92
N SER A 46 9.64 -1.21 2.18
CA SER A 46 9.37 -0.30 3.29
C SER A 46 8.05 0.45 3.09
N GLU A 47 7.73 0.75 1.83
CA GLU A 47 6.49 1.44 1.57
C GLU A 47 5.29 0.52 1.80
N ILE A 48 5.44 -0.75 1.45
CA ILE A 48 4.38 -1.71 1.70
C ILE A 48 4.13 -1.83 3.20
N ILE A 49 5.21 -1.89 3.96
CA ILE A 49 5.09 -2.01 5.41
C ILE A 49 4.43 -0.78 6.00
N ARG A 50 4.80 0.39 5.50
CA ARG A 50 4.22 1.63 5.99
C ARG A 50 2.71 1.68 5.72
N LEU A 51 2.33 1.30 4.51
CA LEU A 51 0.92 1.32 4.14
C LEU A 51 0.13 0.29 4.93
N MET A 52 0.76 -0.85 5.18
CA MET A 52 0.12 -1.89 5.96
C MET A 52 -0.12 -1.43 7.39
N GLY A 53 0.82 -0.70 7.95
CA GLY A 53 0.67 -0.17 9.29
C GLY A 53 -0.46 0.83 9.40
N LEU A 54 -0.57 1.71 8.41
CA LEU A 54 -1.64 2.69 8.40
C LEU A 54 -3.00 2.01 8.33
N ARG A 55 -3.07 0.97 7.50
CA ARG A 55 -4.31 0.27 7.33
C ARG A 55 -4.72 -0.45 8.62
N SER A 56 -3.76 -1.08 9.27
CA SER A 56 -4.03 -1.77 10.52
C SER A 56 -4.50 -0.81 11.58
N HIS A 57 -3.87 0.34 11.65
CA HIS A 57 -4.24 1.35 12.63
C HIS A 57 -5.68 1.80 12.40
N ARG A 58 -6.03 2.01 11.15
CA ARG A 58 -7.38 2.44 10.83
C ARG A 58 -8.40 1.36 11.20
N ASN A 59 -8.08 0.11 10.92
CA ASN A 59 -8.96 -0.98 11.25
C ASN A 59 -9.22 -1.07 12.73
N LEU A 60 -8.20 -0.87 13.53
CA LEU A 60 -8.37 -0.91 14.97
C LEU A 60 -9.29 0.19 15.44
N GLN A 61 -9.15 1.36 14.85
CA GLN A 61 -10.01 2.46 15.22
C GLN A 61 -11.45 2.18 14.87
N ALA A 62 -11.67 1.58 13.71
CA ALA A 62 -13.01 1.28 13.29
C ALA A 62 -13.65 0.28 14.22
N GLU A 63 -12.87 -0.67 14.68
CA GLU A 63 -13.43 -1.65 15.58
C GLU A 63 -13.80 -1.12 16.91
N THR A 64 -13.05 -0.19 17.36
CA THR A 64 -13.38 0.35 18.66
C THR A 64 -14.64 1.15 18.59
N GLN A 65 -15.01 1.47 17.42
CA GLN A 65 -16.20 2.10 17.29
C GLN A 65 -17.18 1.27 16.97
N SER A 66 -17.32 0.26 16.69
CA SER A 66 -17.81 -0.51 16.17
C SER A 66 -18.19 -1.16 16.07
N THR A 67 -18.14 -1.20 15.91
CA THR A 67 -18.11 -1.85 15.72
C THR A 67 -18.45 -2.11 15.43
N PRO A 68 -18.76 -2.13 15.31
CA PRO A 68 -18.77 -2.36 14.89
C PRO A 68 -19.14 -2.38 14.48
N GLU A 69 -19.17 -2.19 14.20
CA GLU A 69 -19.02 -2.17 13.93
C GLU A 69 -18.99 -2.14 13.89
N ALA A 70 -19.35 -2.10 14.08
CA ALA A 70 -18.97 -2.05 14.15
C ALA A 70 -19.10 -2.07 14.21
#